data_f6103732f2556f48d3549b282bb2c0f7
#
_entry.id   f6103732f2556f48d3549b282bb2c0f7
#
_cell.length_a   1.000
_cell.length_b   1.000
_cell.length_c   1.000
_cell.angle_alpha   90.00
_cell.angle_beta   90.00
_cell.angle_gamma   90.00
#
_symmetry.space_group_name_H-M   'P 1'
#
loop_
_entity.id
_entity.type
_entity.pdbx_description
1 polymer ?
#
loop_
_entity_poly.entity_id
_entity_poly.type
_entity_poly.pdbx_seq_one_letter_code
_entity_poly.pdbx_strand_id
1 'polypeptide(L)'
;MAIIETSISIGQPVEKVFDYLTDVARQKDLNPMINEVVMEGKMAVGSRYTVKMTVAGRAFESVNEIVALEPNKTFGVKTLANPPASPVTNTYTLTKDGSGTKLHLAMDAVVMPGTEGMVVPQLKAGLDTTLASMKKAMGG
;
A
#
# COMPACT_ATOMS: atom_id res chain seq x y z
N MET A 1 0.54 18.75 -4.31
CA MET A 1 0.85 17.31 -4.31
C MET A 1 2.08 17.07 -3.45
N ALA A 2 2.04 16.02 -2.67
CA ALA A 2 3.16 15.63 -1.82
C ALA A 2 3.56 14.20 -2.12
N ILE A 3 4.86 13.95 -2.29
CA ILE A 3 5.39 12.60 -2.42
C ILE A 3 6.05 12.26 -1.09
N ILE A 4 5.57 11.20 -0.46
CA ILE A 4 6.05 10.75 0.85
C ILE A 4 6.70 9.40 0.64
N GLU A 5 7.96 9.28 1.04
CA GLU A 5 8.75 8.08 0.80
C GLU A 5 9.27 7.50 2.11
N THR A 6 9.28 6.18 2.17
CA THR A 6 9.88 5.44 3.28
C THR A 6 10.38 4.09 2.77
N SER A 7 11.25 3.44 3.52
CA SER A 7 11.76 2.13 3.16
C SER A 7 12.06 1.30 4.39
N ILE A 8 12.12 -0.02 4.20
CA ILE A 8 12.43 -0.97 5.26
C ILE A 8 13.20 -2.16 4.66
N SER A 9 14.10 -2.75 5.44
CA SER A 9 14.79 -3.98 5.06
C SER A 9 14.05 -5.18 5.60
N ILE A 10 13.78 -6.15 4.74
CA ILE A 10 13.06 -7.37 5.07
C ILE A 10 13.98 -8.56 4.79
N GLY A 11 14.09 -9.47 5.75
CA GLY A 11 14.96 -10.65 5.64
C GLY A 11 14.37 -11.79 4.81
N GLN A 12 13.59 -11.46 3.77
CA GLN A 12 12.98 -12.44 2.87
C GLN A 12 13.36 -12.13 1.43
N PRO A 13 13.44 -13.15 0.54
CA PRO A 13 13.78 -12.91 -0.86
C PRO A 13 12.70 -12.07 -1.57
N VAL A 14 13.12 -11.38 -2.65
CA VAL A 14 12.23 -10.46 -3.39
C VAL A 14 10.95 -11.17 -3.88
N GLU A 15 11.05 -12.42 -4.26
CA GLU A 15 9.91 -13.21 -4.73
C GLU A 15 8.83 -13.36 -3.66
N LYS A 16 9.24 -13.62 -2.42
CA LYS A 16 8.33 -13.74 -1.28
C LYS A 16 7.68 -12.42 -0.93
N VAL A 17 8.47 -11.35 -0.94
CA VAL A 17 7.95 -10.00 -0.64
C VAL A 17 6.96 -9.58 -1.72
N PHE A 18 7.27 -9.82 -2.98
CA PHE A 18 6.40 -9.48 -4.08
C PHE A 18 5.08 -10.27 -4.04
N ASP A 19 5.15 -11.57 -3.77
CA ASP A 19 3.96 -12.43 -3.62
C ASP A 19 3.06 -11.93 -2.49
N TYR A 20 3.65 -11.49 -1.39
CA TYR A 20 2.89 -10.93 -0.28
C TYR A 20 2.19 -9.64 -0.68
N LEU A 21 2.89 -8.72 -1.35
CA LEU A 21 2.33 -7.43 -1.76
C LEU A 21 1.19 -7.59 -2.76
N THR A 22 1.32 -8.52 -3.69
CA THR A 22 0.32 -8.72 -4.76
C THR A 22 -0.86 -9.58 -4.32
N ASP A 23 -0.78 -10.22 -3.17
CA ASP A 23 -1.93 -10.88 -2.56
C ASP A 23 -2.72 -9.85 -1.75
N VAL A 24 -3.55 -9.09 -2.45
CA VAL A 24 -4.28 -7.97 -1.85
C VAL A 24 -5.25 -8.39 -0.75
N ALA A 25 -5.67 -9.64 -0.74
CA ALA A 25 -6.52 -10.17 0.33
C ALA A 25 -5.81 -10.16 1.70
N ARG A 26 -4.48 -10.17 1.72
CA ARG A 26 -3.71 -10.10 2.97
C ARG A 26 -3.76 -8.72 3.65
N GLN A 27 -4.23 -7.70 2.96
CA GLN A 27 -4.42 -6.37 3.58
C GLN A 27 -5.37 -6.45 4.77
N LYS A 28 -6.30 -7.39 4.74
CA LYS A 28 -7.22 -7.66 5.85
C LYS A 28 -6.46 -8.04 7.14
N ASP A 29 -5.33 -8.73 7.02
CA ASP A 29 -4.52 -9.12 8.17
C ASP A 29 -3.73 -7.95 8.77
N LEU A 30 -3.48 -6.92 7.98
CA LEU A 30 -2.71 -5.75 8.41
C LEU A 30 -3.56 -4.67 9.08
N ASN A 31 -4.85 -4.66 8.81
CA ASN A 31 -5.75 -3.63 9.32
C ASN A 31 -7.07 -4.27 9.78
N PRO A 32 -7.33 -4.29 11.10
CA PRO A 32 -8.55 -4.91 11.62
C PRO A 32 -9.84 -4.21 11.19
N MET A 33 -9.76 -2.99 10.67
CA MET A 33 -10.93 -2.28 10.14
C MET A 33 -11.36 -2.79 8.78
N ILE A 34 -10.50 -3.54 8.08
CA ILE A 34 -10.83 -4.12 6.77
C ILE A 34 -11.66 -5.38 6.98
N ASN A 35 -12.88 -5.39 6.43
CA ASN A 35 -13.79 -6.54 6.51
C ASN A 35 -13.53 -7.53 5.40
N GLU A 36 -13.30 -7.04 4.19
CA GLU A 36 -13.17 -7.87 2.99
C GLU A 36 -12.38 -7.14 1.91
N VAL A 37 -11.64 -7.90 1.10
CA VAL A 37 -10.99 -7.39 -0.11
C VAL A 37 -11.50 -8.24 -1.27
N VAL A 38 -12.11 -7.59 -2.27
CA VAL A 38 -12.68 -8.27 -3.44
C VAL A 38 -11.88 -7.88 -4.68
N MET A 39 -11.22 -8.85 -5.29
CA MET A 39 -10.46 -8.67 -6.51
C MET A 39 -11.31 -8.96 -7.73
N GLU A 40 -11.34 -8.03 -8.68
CA GLU A 40 -12.02 -8.22 -9.96
C GLU A 40 -11.03 -8.74 -10.99
N GLY A 41 -11.14 -10.02 -11.35
CA GLY A 41 -10.25 -10.63 -12.32
C GLY A 41 -8.89 -11.00 -11.76
N LYS A 42 -7.89 -11.01 -12.62
CA LYS A 42 -6.51 -11.39 -12.27
C LYS A 42 -5.67 -10.20 -11.86
N MET A 43 -4.60 -10.46 -11.14
CA MET A 43 -3.60 -9.44 -10.80
C MET A 43 -2.88 -8.99 -12.06
N ALA A 44 -3.23 -7.82 -12.56
CA ALA A 44 -2.67 -7.23 -13.78
C ALA A 44 -2.85 -5.72 -13.78
N VAL A 45 -2.04 -5.02 -14.55
CA VAL A 45 -2.22 -3.57 -14.73
C VAL A 45 -3.61 -3.30 -15.31
N GLY A 46 -4.33 -2.37 -14.72
CA GLY A 46 -5.71 -2.04 -15.07
C GLY A 46 -6.76 -2.81 -14.28
N SER A 47 -6.38 -3.87 -13.59
CA SER A 47 -7.30 -4.60 -12.71
C SER A 47 -7.64 -3.78 -11.48
N ARG A 48 -8.83 -3.99 -10.95
CA ARG A 48 -9.32 -3.27 -9.78
C ARG A 48 -9.68 -4.21 -8.65
N TYR A 49 -9.52 -3.74 -7.43
CA TYR A 49 -10.02 -4.44 -6.25
C TYR A 49 -10.68 -3.44 -5.30
N THR A 50 -11.65 -3.93 -4.56
CA THR A 50 -12.41 -3.13 -3.60
C THR A 50 -12.06 -3.57 -2.19
N VAL A 51 -11.71 -2.60 -1.34
CA VAL A 51 -11.47 -2.82 0.08
C VAL A 51 -12.70 -2.35 0.83
N LYS A 52 -13.36 -3.26 1.54
CA LYS A 52 -14.52 -2.96 2.36
C LYS A 52 -14.08 -2.84 3.81
N MET A 53 -14.36 -1.70 4.41
CA MET A 53 -13.91 -1.36 5.77
C MET A 53 -15.08 -0.87 6.62
N THR A 54 -14.94 -1.02 7.93
CA THR A 54 -15.83 -0.39 8.91
C THR A 54 -14.99 0.49 9.83
N VAL A 55 -15.28 1.78 9.88
CA VAL A 55 -14.59 2.75 10.72
C VAL A 55 -15.63 3.50 11.55
N ALA A 56 -15.49 3.42 12.87
CA ALA A 56 -16.42 4.08 13.80
C ALA A 56 -17.89 3.72 13.55
N GLY A 57 -18.18 2.46 13.24
CA GLY A 57 -19.51 1.95 12.96
C GLY A 57 -20.06 2.28 11.58
N ARG A 58 -19.25 2.89 10.71
CA ARG A 58 -19.64 3.25 9.33
C ARG A 58 -18.94 2.36 8.31
N ALA A 59 -19.70 1.89 7.34
CA ALA A 59 -19.15 1.10 6.25
C ALA A 59 -18.58 1.99 5.15
N PHE A 60 -17.37 1.69 4.71
CA PHE A 60 -16.70 2.37 3.59
C PHE A 60 -16.21 1.37 2.57
N GLU A 61 -16.17 1.80 1.33
CA GLU A 61 -15.56 1.03 0.26
C GLU A 61 -14.51 1.88 -0.44
N SER A 62 -13.35 1.29 -0.70
CA SER A 62 -12.25 1.93 -1.42
C SER A 62 -11.95 1.12 -2.66
N VAL A 63 -12.05 1.74 -3.85
CA VAL A 63 -11.73 1.08 -5.11
C VAL A 63 -10.30 1.42 -5.49
N ASN A 64 -9.53 0.40 -5.79
CA ASN A 64 -8.11 0.53 -6.10
C ASN A 64 -7.83 -0.07 -7.48
N GLU A 65 -6.98 0.58 -8.24
CA GLU A 65 -6.56 0.13 -9.56
C GLU A 65 -5.06 -0.14 -9.57
N ILE A 66 -4.67 -1.27 -10.15
CA ILE A 66 -3.26 -1.61 -10.30
C ILE A 66 -2.71 -0.83 -11.48
N VAL A 67 -1.76 0.07 -11.22
CA VAL A 67 -1.20 0.97 -12.23
C VAL A 67 0.23 0.62 -12.61
N ALA A 68 0.91 -0.22 -11.82
CA ALA A 68 2.25 -0.71 -12.15
C ALA A 68 2.41 -2.12 -11.60
N LEU A 69 2.96 -3.01 -12.40
CA LEU A 69 3.19 -4.40 -12.01
C LEU A 69 4.37 -4.97 -12.79
N GLU A 70 5.53 -5.00 -12.14
CA GLU A 70 6.72 -5.66 -12.67
C GLU A 70 7.13 -6.76 -11.70
N PRO A 71 7.15 -8.03 -12.12
CA PRO A 71 7.47 -9.14 -11.23
C PRO A 71 8.75 -8.91 -10.43
N ASN A 72 8.66 -9.05 -9.11
CA ASN A 72 9.75 -8.93 -8.16
C ASN A 72 10.45 -7.55 -8.14
N LYS A 73 9.85 -6.53 -8.72
CA LYS A 73 10.42 -5.18 -8.80
C LYS A 73 9.48 -4.08 -8.35
N THR A 74 8.30 -4.00 -8.96
CA THR A 74 7.41 -2.86 -8.76
C THR A 74 5.96 -3.29 -8.64
N PHE A 75 5.27 -2.72 -7.68
CA PHE A 75 3.82 -2.87 -7.53
C PHE A 75 3.24 -1.50 -7.19
N GLY A 76 2.45 -0.94 -8.09
CA GLY A 76 1.81 0.35 -7.93
C GLY A 76 0.30 0.24 -7.90
N VAL A 77 -0.33 0.93 -6.97
CA VAL A 77 -1.78 0.93 -6.78
C VAL A 77 -2.27 2.35 -6.63
N LYS A 78 -3.27 2.71 -7.41
CA LYS A 78 -3.97 3.99 -7.29
C LYS A 78 -5.31 3.76 -6.61
N THR A 79 -5.50 4.40 -5.46
CA THR A 79 -6.81 4.45 -4.81
C THR A 79 -7.63 5.54 -5.51
N LEU A 80 -8.75 5.15 -6.10
CA LEU A 80 -9.60 6.08 -6.83
C LEU A 80 -10.33 7.01 -5.86
N ALA A 81 -10.71 8.18 -6.35
CA ALA A 81 -11.41 9.16 -5.52
C ALA A 81 -12.71 8.57 -4.96
N ASN A 82 -12.83 8.63 -3.64
CA ASN A 82 -14.05 8.22 -2.93
C ASN A 82 -14.36 9.37 -1.97
N PRO A 83 -15.21 10.32 -2.38
CA PRO A 83 -15.45 11.51 -1.56
C PRO A 83 -15.80 11.15 -0.11
N PRO A 84 -15.23 11.89 0.88
CA PRO A 84 -14.40 13.09 0.74
C PRO A 84 -12.92 12.84 0.48
N ALA A 85 -12.47 11.59 0.35
CA ALA A 85 -11.06 11.28 0.15
C ALA A 85 -10.58 11.62 -1.27
N SER A 86 -9.33 12.11 -1.37
CA SER A 86 -8.66 12.39 -2.64
C SER A 86 -7.97 11.14 -3.18
N PRO A 87 -7.73 11.05 -4.50
CA PRO A 87 -6.97 9.94 -5.06
C PRO A 87 -5.54 9.89 -4.49
N VAL A 88 -5.05 8.68 -4.27
CA VAL A 88 -3.70 8.44 -3.74
C VAL A 88 -3.06 7.31 -4.54
N THR A 89 -1.79 7.47 -4.93
CA THR A 89 -1.03 6.42 -5.59
C THR A 89 0.09 5.95 -4.69
N ASN A 90 0.11 4.66 -4.40
CA ASN A 90 1.17 4.01 -3.63
C ASN A 90 1.99 3.12 -4.56
N THR A 91 3.31 3.33 -4.59
CA THR A 91 4.22 2.53 -5.41
C THR A 91 5.24 1.85 -4.52
N TYR A 92 5.28 0.53 -4.57
CA TYR A 92 6.28 -0.29 -3.90
C TYR A 92 7.37 -0.64 -4.90
N THR A 93 8.63 -0.44 -4.50
CA THR A 93 9.80 -0.83 -5.29
C THR A 93 10.65 -1.77 -4.46
N LEU A 94 10.97 -2.92 -5.02
CA LEU A 94 11.76 -3.96 -4.35
C LEU A 94 13.16 -3.97 -4.93
N THR A 95 14.16 -3.93 -4.05
CA THR A 95 15.57 -4.02 -4.44
C THR A 95 16.20 -5.15 -3.63
N LYS A 96 16.95 -5.99 -4.32
CA LYS A 96 17.66 -7.09 -3.65
C LYS A 96 18.71 -6.50 -2.72
N ASP A 97 18.72 -6.97 -1.46
CA ASP A 97 19.65 -6.52 -0.43
C ASP A 97 20.25 -7.76 0.24
N GLY A 98 21.39 -8.22 -0.28
CA GLY A 98 21.98 -9.48 0.16
C GLY A 98 21.02 -10.65 -0.12
N SER A 99 20.68 -11.41 0.91
CA SER A 99 19.68 -12.48 0.81
C SER A 99 18.24 -12.00 1.06
N GLY A 100 18.10 -10.71 1.44
CA GLY A 100 16.81 -10.10 1.73
C GLY A 100 16.36 -9.10 0.69
N THR A 101 15.45 -8.23 1.08
CA THR A 101 14.84 -7.23 0.21
C THR A 101 14.81 -5.87 0.90
N LYS A 102 15.14 -4.82 0.16
CA LYS A 102 14.83 -3.46 0.56
C LYS A 102 13.49 -3.09 -0.10
N LEU A 103 12.49 -2.84 0.72
CA LEU A 103 11.17 -2.44 0.26
C LEU A 103 11.03 -0.94 0.40
N HIS A 104 10.85 -0.26 -0.72
CA HIS A 104 10.63 1.19 -0.79
C HIS A 104 9.17 1.46 -1.12
N LEU A 105 8.54 2.36 -0.36
CA LEU A 105 7.17 2.79 -0.59
C LEU A 105 7.14 4.28 -0.83
N ALA A 106 6.58 4.69 -1.96
CA ALA A 106 6.32 6.08 -2.29
C ALA A 106 4.81 6.30 -2.38
N MET A 107 4.33 7.27 -1.65
CA MET A 107 2.92 7.70 -1.68
C MET A 107 2.83 9.07 -2.35
N ASP A 108 2.08 9.15 -3.43
CA ASP A 108 1.76 10.41 -4.09
C ASP A 108 0.34 10.80 -3.66
N ALA A 109 0.25 11.79 -2.79
CA ALA A 109 -1.01 12.20 -2.19
C ALA A 109 -1.30 13.66 -2.49
N VAL A 110 -2.58 13.97 -2.66
CA VAL A 110 -3.04 15.37 -2.77
C VAL A 110 -3.20 15.92 -1.35
N VAL A 111 -2.42 16.94 -1.04
CA VAL A 111 -2.44 17.60 0.28
C VAL A 111 -2.86 19.05 0.08
N MET A 112 -3.73 19.55 0.94
CA MET A 112 -4.18 20.95 0.88
C MET A 112 -3.00 21.90 1.08
N PRO A 113 -2.88 22.95 0.23
CA PRO A 113 -1.82 23.95 0.39
C PRO A 113 -1.80 24.54 1.80
N GLY A 114 -0.62 24.64 2.39
CA GLY A 114 -0.43 25.17 3.72
C GLY A 114 -0.58 24.16 4.85
N THR A 115 -0.95 22.91 4.56
CA THR A 115 -1.13 21.86 5.58
C THR A 115 -0.03 20.81 5.56
N GLU A 116 0.92 20.89 4.63
CA GLU A 116 1.97 19.86 4.44
C GLU A 116 2.77 19.62 5.72
N GLY A 117 3.09 20.67 6.46
CA GLY A 117 3.86 20.57 7.70
C GLY A 117 3.17 19.75 8.79
N MET A 118 1.84 19.64 8.75
CA MET A 118 1.06 18.85 9.70
C MET A 118 0.73 17.47 9.14
N VAL A 119 0.37 17.39 7.88
CA VAL A 119 -0.16 16.18 7.26
C VAL A 119 0.95 15.21 6.84
N VAL A 120 2.04 15.70 6.25
CA VAL A 120 3.12 14.85 5.73
C VAL A 120 3.76 13.99 6.82
N PRO A 121 4.12 14.53 8.01
CA PRO A 121 4.67 13.67 9.06
C PRO A 121 3.70 12.57 9.52
N GLN A 122 2.41 12.86 9.57
CA GLN A 122 1.41 11.88 9.95
C GLN A 122 1.27 10.77 8.91
N LEU A 123 1.27 11.12 7.62
CA LEU A 123 1.23 10.17 6.53
C LEU A 123 2.48 9.29 6.53
N LYS A 124 3.65 9.88 6.74
CA LYS A 124 4.89 9.10 6.80
C LYS A 124 4.88 8.12 7.96
N ALA A 125 4.41 8.53 9.13
CA ALA A 125 4.28 7.65 10.29
C ALA A 125 3.36 6.47 9.98
N GLY A 126 2.26 6.72 9.26
CA GLY A 126 1.35 5.67 8.81
C GLY A 126 2.01 4.68 7.85
N LEU A 127 2.80 5.18 6.90
CA LEU A 127 3.54 4.34 5.96
C LEU A 127 4.59 3.49 6.70
N ASP A 128 5.33 4.09 7.62
CA ASP A 128 6.32 3.38 8.43
C ASP A 128 5.68 2.24 9.22
N THR A 129 4.52 2.50 9.82
CA THR A 129 3.74 1.49 10.54
C THR A 129 3.29 0.37 9.60
N THR A 130 2.84 0.71 8.40
CA THR A 130 2.43 -0.27 7.40
C THR A 130 3.57 -1.19 7.01
N LEU A 131 4.75 -0.62 6.70
CA LEU A 131 5.91 -1.41 6.34
C LEU A 131 6.39 -2.30 7.49
N ALA A 132 6.38 -1.78 8.72
CA ALA A 132 6.75 -2.57 9.89
C ALA A 132 5.79 -3.75 10.11
N SER A 133 4.49 -3.55 9.89
CA SER A 133 3.48 -4.61 9.97
C SER A 133 3.69 -5.67 8.91
N MET A 134 4.02 -5.26 7.67
CA MET A 134 4.32 -6.18 6.57
C MET A 134 5.55 -7.02 6.90
N LYS A 135 6.62 -6.39 7.40
CA LYS A 135 7.84 -7.09 7.79
C LYS A 135 7.54 -8.16 8.85
N LYS A 136 6.78 -7.80 9.86
CA LYS A 136 6.39 -8.72 10.93
C LYS A 136 5.56 -9.88 10.37
N ALA A 137 4.60 -9.59 9.50
CA ALA A 137 3.73 -10.61 8.91
C ALA A 137 4.51 -11.58 8.02
N MET A 138 5.57 -11.12 7.36
CA MET A 138 6.44 -11.96 6.53
C MET A 138 7.51 -12.72 7.32
N GLY A 139 7.60 -12.49 8.62
CA GLY A 139 8.56 -13.20 9.48
C GLY A 139 9.98 -12.67 9.40
N GLY A 140 10.16 -11.50 8.89
CA GLY A 140 11.50 -11.00 8.71
C GLY A 140 11.71 -9.55 8.83
#